data_323aea65447a1876fade38353f88a9c7
#
_entry.id   323aea65447a1876fade38353f88a9c7
#
_cell.length_a   1.000
_cell.length_b   1.000
_cell.length_c   1.000
_cell.angle_alpha   90.00
_cell.angle_beta   90.00
_cell.angle_gamma   90.00
#
_symmetry.space_group_name_H-M   'P 1'
#
loop_
_entity.id
_entity.type
_entity.pdbx_description
1 polymer ?
#
loop_
_entity_poly.entity_id
_entity_poly.type
_entity_poly.pdbx_seq_one_letter_code
_entity_poly.pdbx_strand_id
1 'polypeptide(L)'
;MTKQPRRRFSKEFKREAVRLVRDSGKSLSQIARELGIRNGLLSYWRDQVEAEEKTGLTSDELAELKQLRKDKARLEMEVEILGKATAFFASRNR
;
A
#
# COMPACT_ATOMS: atom_id res chain seq x y z
N MET A 1 -31.98 5.04 -7.72
CA MET A 1 -31.05 5.45 -6.65
C MET A 1 -29.74 5.86 -7.23
N THR A 2 -29.43 7.12 -7.11
CA THR A 2 -28.14 7.63 -7.57
C THR A 2 -27.08 7.31 -6.52
N LYS A 3 -26.10 6.52 -6.91
CA LYS A 3 -24.93 6.32 -6.08
C LYS A 3 -24.16 7.64 -6.02
N GLN A 4 -23.87 8.10 -4.81
CA GLN A 4 -22.98 9.25 -4.66
C GLN A 4 -21.61 8.89 -5.23
N PRO A 5 -21.03 9.76 -6.07
CA PRO A 5 -19.70 9.50 -6.58
C PRO A 5 -18.70 9.43 -5.44
N ARG A 6 -17.72 8.54 -5.56
CA ARG A 6 -16.64 8.46 -4.58
C ARG A 6 -15.91 9.79 -4.51
N ARG A 7 -15.77 10.31 -3.32
CA ARG A 7 -14.99 11.53 -3.10
C ARG A 7 -13.54 11.25 -3.45
N ARG A 8 -12.97 12.14 -4.25
CA ARG A 8 -11.55 12.09 -4.57
C ARG A 8 -10.83 13.16 -3.78
N PHE A 9 -9.69 12.80 -3.26
CA PHE A 9 -8.88 13.71 -2.45
C PHE A 9 -7.51 13.89 -3.09
N SER A 10 -7.06 15.14 -3.15
CA SER A 10 -5.72 15.43 -3.66
C SER A 10 -4.65 14.97 -2.66
N LYS A 11 -3.42 14.83 -3.15
CA LYS A 11 -2.29 14.50 -2.29
C LYS A 11 -2.07 15.58 -1.22
N GLU A 12 -2.26 16.83 -1.59
CA GLU A 12 -2.13 17.98 -0.68
C GLU A 12 -3.15 17.89 0.45
N PHE A 13 -4.40 17.57 0.12
CA PHE A 13 -5.44 17.41 1.14
C PHE A 13 -5.10 16.29 2.11
N LYS A 14 -4.65 15.15 1.61
CA LYS A 14 -4.28 14.00 2.44
C LYS A 14 -3.14 14.35 3.40
N ARG A 15 -2.12 15.05 2.91
CA ARG A 15 -0.98 15.47 3.71
C ARG A 15 -1.39 16.48 4.78
N GLU A 16 -2.26 17.44 4.42
CA GLU A 16 -2.77 18.42 5.39
C GLU A 16 -3.63 17.75 6.46
N ALA A 17 -4.46 16.78 6.08
CA ALA A 17 -5.25 16.02 7.04
C ALA A 17 -4.37 15.28 8.05
N VAL A 18 -3.32 14.64 7.58
CA VAL A 18 -2.35 13.94 8.45
C VAL A 18 -1.61 14.93 9.34
N ARG A 19 -1.24 16.07 8.79
CA ARG A 19 -0.57 17.14 9.55
C ARG A 19 -1.46 17.63 10.70
N LEU A 20 -2.76 17.80 10.46
CA LEU A 20 -3.70 18.19 11.50
C LEU A 20 -3.76 17.16 12.63
N VAL A 21 -3.69 15.88 12.31
CA VAL A 21 -3.65 14.82 13.33
C VAL A 21 -2.41 14.96 14.22
N ARG A 22 -1.28 15.30 13.63
CA ARG A 22 -0.01 15.44 14.36
C ARG A 22 0.06 16.70 15.17
N ASP A 23 -0.39 17.82 14.61
CA ASP A 23 -0.10 19.15 15.17
C ASP A 23 -1.23 19.70 16.03
N SER A 24 -2.47 19.26 15.85
CA SER A 24 -3.61 19.86 16.52
C SER A 24 -3.80 19.41 17.97
N GLY A 25 -3.18 18.32 18.36
CA GLY A 25 -3.42 17.70 19.67
C GLY A 25 -4.77 17.00 19.79
N LYS A 26 -5.57 17.01 18.73
CA LYS A 26 -6.86 16.32 18.68
C LYS A 26 -6.68 14.86 18.27
N SER A 27 -7.65 14.01 18.63
CA SER A 27 -7.62 12.61 18.24
C SER A 27 -7.85 12.47 16.73
N LEU A 28 -7.38 11.35 16.17
CA LEU A 28 -7.62 11.02 14.77
C LEU A 28 -9.12 10.99 14.46
N SER A 29 -9.92 10.41 15.36
CA SER A 29 -11.38 10.35 15.21
C SER A 29 -12.01 11.73 15.13
N GLN A 30 -11.52 12.67 15.92
CA GLN A 30 -12.04 14.04 15.94
C GLN A 30 -11.72 14.75 14.64
N ILE A 31 -10.47 14.63 14.15
CA ILE A 31 -10.06 15.23 12.89
C ILE A 31 -10.85 14.63 11.72
N ALA A 32 -11.02 13.31 11.71
CA ALA A 32 -11.81 12.64 10.67
C ALA A 32 -13.24 13.16 10.64
N ARG A 33 -13.84 13.34 11.81
CA ARG A 33 -15.19 13.89 11.93
C ARG A 33 -15.28 15.32 11.40
N GLU A 34 -14.32 16.15 11.76
CA GLU A 34 -14.27 17.55 11.31
C GLU A 34 -14.09 17.66 9.80
N LEU A 35 -13.33 16.74 9.21
CA LEU A 35 -13.09 16.70 7.77
C LEU A 35 -14.18 15.95 6.99
N GLY A 36 -15.11 15.29 7.70
CA GLY A 36 -16.19 14.53 7.07
C GLY A 36 -15.71 13.26 6.37
N ILE A 37 -14.67 12.64 6.90
CA ILE A 37 -14.12 11.40 6.35
C ILE A 37 -14.14 10.29 7.40
N ARG A 38 -13.98 9.06 6.96
CA ARG A 38 -13.95 7.90 7.85
C ARG A 38 -12.63 7.83 8.61
N ASN A 39 -12.68 7.37 9.87
CA ASN A 39 -11.49 7.15 10.67
C ASN A 39 -10.48 6.23 9.96
N GLY A 40 -10.96 5.15 9.36
CA GLY A 40 -10.11 4.20 8.65
C GLY A 40 -9.38 4.83 7.47
N LEU A 41 -10.04 5.73 6.75
CA LEU A 41 -9.44 6.44 5.63
C LEU A 41 -8.31 7.36 6.11
N LEU A 42 -8.57 8.14 7.15
CA LEU A 42 -7.56 9.04 7.72
C LEU A 42 -6.39 8.25 8.31
N SER A 43 -6.66 7.15 8.98
CA SER A 43 -5.63 6.25 9.50
C SER A 43 -4.76 5.69 8.38
N TYR A 44 -5.37 5.30 7.27
CA TYR A 44 -4.66 4.80 6.09
C TYR A 44 -3.74 5.88 5.52
N TRP A 45 -4.24 7.11 5.38
CA TRP A 45 -3.41 8.22 4.91
C TRP A 45 -2.23 8.52 5.84
N ARG A 46 -2.48 8.47 7.15
CA ARG A 46 -1.41 8.65 8.13
C ARG A 46 -0.32 7.61 7.95
N ASP A 47 -0.70 6.36 7.80
CA ASP A 47 0.25 5.26 7.62
C ASP A 47 1.03 5.41 6.32
N GLN A 48 0.37 5.85 5.24
CA GLN A 48 1.03 6.10 3.96
C GLN A 48 2.05 7.24 4.07
N VAL A 49 1.67 8.35 4.69
CA VAL A 49 2.58 9.50 4.86
C VAL A 49 3.77 9.11 5.72
N GLU A 50 3.54 8.38 6.80
CA GLU A 50 4.62 7.90 7.66
C GLU A 50 5.56 6.96 6.92
N ALA A 51 5.04 6.07 6.09
CA ALA A 51 5.85 5.16 5.27
C ALA A 51 6.70 5.94 4.26
N GLU A 52 6.13 6.96 3.61
CA GLU A 52 6.86 7.83 2.69
C GLU A 52 8.00 8.55 3.39
N GLU A 53 7.74 9.11 4.56
CA GLU A 53 8.74 9.82 5.36
C GLU A 53 9.85 8.89 5.83
N LYS A 54 9.48 7.70 6.26
CA LYS A 54 10.43 6.72 6.80
C LYS A 54 11.35 6.16 5.72
N THR A 55 10.81 5.92 4.51
CA THR A 55 11.56 5.29 3.42
C THR A 55 12.11 6.29 2.41
N GLY A 56 11.59 7.52 2.40
CA GLY A 56 11.90 8.51 1.37
C GLY A 56 11.25 8.21 0.03
N LEU A 57 10.33 7.25 -0.03
CA LEU A 57 9.63 6.85 -1.25
C LEU A 57 8.21 7.41 -1.26
N THR A 58 7.68 7.71 -2.44
CA THR A 58 6.27 8.09 -2.60
C THR A 58 5.37 6.87 -2.41
N SER A 59 4.06 7.11 -2.20
CA SER A 59 3.09 6.00 -2.10
C SER A 59 3.07 5.15 -3.36
N ASP A 60 3.21 5.75 -4.54
CA ASP A 60 3.24 5.02 -5.80
C ASP A 60 4.48 4.12 -5.88
N GLU A 61 5.63 4.65 -5.48
CA GLU A 61 6.88 3.90 -5.44
C GLU A 61 6.82 2.76 -4.43
N LEU A 62 6.20 2.97 -3.27
CA LEU A 62 5.99 1.92 -2.27
C LEU A 62 5.08 0.81 -2.80
N ALA A 63 4.00 1.18 -3.49
CA ALA A 63 3.10 0.21 -4.11
C ALA A 63 3.80 -0.61 -5.19
N GLU A 64 4.61 0.05 -6.02
CA GLU A 64 5.41 -0.60 -7.04
C GLU A 64 6.42 -1.56 -6.43
N LEU A 65 7.12 -1.13 -5.38
CA LEU A 65 8.08 -1.98 -4.67
C LEU A 65 7.40 -3.23 -4.10
N LYS A 66 6.24 -3.07 -3.50
CA LYS A 66 5.46 -4.18 -2.97
C LYS A 66 5.07 -5.17 -4.07
N GLN A 67 4.63 -4.65 -5.22
CA GLN A 67 4.26 -5.49 -6.36
C GLN A 67 5.48 -6.23 -6.92
N LEU A 68 6.62 -5.55 -7.06
CA LEU A 68 7.86 -6.15 -7.53
C LEU A 68 8.35 -7.26 -6.61
N ARG A 69 8.20 -7.08 -5.29
CA ARG A 69 8.55 -8.14 -4.33
C ARG A 69 7.69 -9.39 -4.50
N LYS A 70 6.39 -9.19 -4.74
CA LYS A 70 5.47 -10.30 -5.01
C LYS A 70 5.83 -11.02 -6.31
N ASP A 71 6.11 -10.26 -7.36
CA ASP A 71 6.48 -10.81 -8.66
C ASP A 71 7.79 -11.58 -8.56
N LYS A 72 8.76 -11.06 -7.84
CA LYS A 72 10.04 -11.73 -7.60
C LYS A 72 9.83 -13.06 -6.90
N ALA A 73 9.04 -13.07 -5.83
CA ALA A 73 8.76 -14.30 -5.09
C ALA A 73 8.07 -15.35 -5.96
N ARG A 74 7.11 -14.92 -6.77
CA ARG A 74 6.40 -15.80 -7.71
C ARG A 74 7.35 -16.37 -8.75
N LEU A 75 8.19 -15.52 -9.34
CA LEU A 75 9.16 -15.96 -10.36
C LEU A 75 10.20 -16.91 -9.78
N GLU A 76 10.68 -16.65 -8.57
CA GLU A 76 11.60 -17.54 -7.88
C GLU A 76 10.97 -18.92 -7.65
N MET A 77 9.70 -18.94 -7.28
CA MET A 77 8.97 -20.19 -7.10
C MET A 77 8.81 -20.94 -8.43
N GLU A 78 8.48 -20.22 -9.50
CA GLU A 78 8.36 -20.83 -10.85
C GLU A 78 9.69 -21.44 -11.31
N VAL A 79 10.79 -20.75 -11.08
CA VAL A 79 12.14 -21.25 -11.40
C VAL A 79 12.44 -22.51 -10.59
N GLU A 80 12.13 -22.51 -9.31
CA GLU A 80 12.36 -23.68 -8.45
C GLU A 80 11.55 -24.89 -8.92
N ILE A 81 10.27 -24.68 -9.23
CA ILE A 81 9.39 -25.76 -9.71
C ILE A 81 9.90 -26.32 -11.03
N LEU A 82 10.27 -25.43 -11.97
CA LEU A 82 10.83 -25.85 -13.26
C LEU A 82 12.13 -26.62 -13.10
N GLY A 83 13.00 -26.18 -12.18
CA GLY A 83 14.24 -26.88 -11.87
C GLY A 83 14.00 -28.29 -11.36
N LYS A 84 13.03 -28.44 -10.45
CA LYS A 84 12.66 -29.76 -9.91
C LYS A 84 12.05 -30.66 -10.99
N ALA A 85 11.20 -30.10 -11.84
CA ALA A 85 10.60 -30.84 -12.95
C ALA A 85 11.68 -31.32 -13.94
N THR A 86 12.62 -30.46 -14.28
CA THR A 86 13.74 -30.80 -15.16
C THR A 86 14.57 -31.95 -14.58
N ALA A 87 14.89 -31.87 -13.30
CA ALA A 87 15.65 -32.91 -12.62
C ALA A 87 14.88 -34.23 -12.61
N PHE A 88 13.57 -34.19 -12.39
CA PHE A 88 12.71 -35.37 -12.42
C PHE A 88 12.73 -36.04 -13.80
N PHE A 89 12.54 -35.27 -14.87
CA PHE A 89 12.54 -35.80 -16.23
C PHE A 89 13.93 -36.33 -16.63
N ALA A 90 15.00 -35.64 -16.25
CA ALA A 90 16.36 -36.09 -16.50
C ALA A 90 16.66 -37.44 -15.81
N SER A 91 16.16 -37.59 -14.58
CA SER A 91 16.30 -38.84 -13.83
C SER A 91 15.53 -39.99 -14.49
N ARG A 92 14.40 -39.70 -15.13
CA ARG A 92 13.53 -40.72 -15.75
C ARG A 92 13.99 -41.22 -17.13
N ASN A 93 14.77 -40.41 -17.83
CA ASN A 93 15.21 -40.68 -19.19
C ASN A 93 16.53 -41.42 -19.24
N ARG A 94 16.77 -42.28 -18.31
CA ARG A 94 17.96 -43.17 -18.38
C ARG A 94 17.73 -44.29 -19.34
#